data_079da40f7ee35fa321080da870e03249
#
_entry.id   079da40f7ee35fa321080da870e03249
#
_cell.length_a   1.000
_cell.length_b   1.000
_cell.length_c   1.000
_cell.angle_alpha   90.00
_cell.angle_beta   90.00
_cell.angle_gamma   90.00
#
_symmetry.space_group_name_H-M   'P 1'
#
loop_
_entity.id
_entity.type
_entity.pdbx_description
1 polymer ?
#
loop_
_entity_poly.entity_id
_entity_poly.type
_entity_poly.pdbx_seq_one_letter_code
_entity_poly.pdbx_strand_id
1 'polypeptide(L)'
;MYLIQKKGKYNKRQRNMSSGKKITSTDVARAAGCSQSTVSKVMNNHSHVSEFLRQKVVEQARKLNYHLMHGKLQQVALILPSPWRFRLDGYVSALLNALVYVLNQQNIRMEIVLENDLEMLLSRVIDGGISISWEPELTAEWFEHFQLPLVRINANPAFYNPDGLLAHVNMDSEKSMKILLEKLYSLGHRRIFLLAPDQREIEQRRTRYLGFFQYLKSKGIQHPESYCIFGMKENSVDKNMELLKQAVSGGATALIAVDEGAVRNTLSLIEKLKLKVPERISVVGWEQKDVLPYFNPPITGMAMDYTQLSEAAVDLLSGLCKGESVSDIYFPFRLIERESVAPVYRRKQRGKLAEQILELLSQEPKTREHVAAVLGMQPYSGYFSRTVSELLHSGKIVYGEKSPHSRARVLRIAGN
;
A
#
# COMPACT_ATOMS: atom_id res chain seq x y z
N MET A 1 -3.15 31.38 2.30
CA MET A 1 -3.25 32.51 3.24
C MET A 1 -4.71 32.64 3.68
N TYR A 2 -5.23 31.56 4.36
CA TYR A 2 -6.60 31.54 4.93
C TYR A 2 -6.66 30.45 6.02
N LEU A 3 -5.90 30.63 7.09
CA LEU A 3 -5.95 29.79 8.30
C LEU A 3 -5.34 30.58 9.48
N ILE A 4 -5.91 31.72 9.83
CA ILE A 4 -5.73 32.32 11.14
C ILE A 4 -7.01 33.07 11.43
N GLN A 5 -7.94 32.47 12.16
CA GLN A 5 -8.79 33.08 13.18
C GLN A 5 -9.98 32.17 13.51
N LYS A 6 -9.74 31.19 14.35
CA LYS A 6 -10.68 30.77 15.38
C LYS A 6 -9.88 30.25 16.57
N LYS A 7 -9.30 31.17 17.33
CA LYS A 7 -8.92 30.89 18.71
C LYS A 7 -10.21 30.80 19.53
N GLY A 8 -10.85 29.63 19.51
CA GLY A 8 -11.83 29.24 20.48
C GLY A 8 -11.14 29.07 21.83
N LYS A 9 -11.65 29.75 22.84
CA LYS A 9 -11.22 29.67 24.21
C LYS A 9 -11.32 28.25 24.73
N TYR A 10 -10.25 27.46 24.60
CA TYR A 10 -10.12 26.23 25.36
C TYR A 10 -9.82 26.60 26.81
N ASN A 11 -10.82 26.56 27.64
CA ASN A 11 -10.69 26.62 29.10
C ASN A 11 -9.76 25.49 29.54
N LYS A 12 -8.54 25.83 29.95
CA LYS A 12 -7.72 24.99 30.81
C LYS A 12 -8.48 24.73 32.11
N ARG A 13 -9.31 23.71 32.15
CA ARG A 13 -9.65 23.07 33.41
C ARG A 13 -8.42 22.29 33.84
N GLN A 14 -7.58 22.94 34.63
CA GLN A 14 -6.57 22.24 35.44
C GLN A 14 -7.29 21.13 36.20
N ARG A 15 -6.97 19.87 35.86
CA ARG A 15 -7.29 18.76 36.72
C ARG A 15 -6.43 18.93 37.97
N ASN A 16 -7.01 19.42 39.02
CA ASN A 16 -6.51 19.17 40.36
C ASN A 16 -6.52 17.65 40.56
N MET A 17 -5.36 17.03 40.60
CA MET A 17 -5.16 15.68 41.11
C MET A 17 -5.40 15.72 42.64
N SER A 18 -6.67 15.86 43.03
CA SER A 18 -7.10 15.47 44.36
C SER A 18 -7.23 13.96 44.38
N SER A 19 -6.85 13.30 45.44
CA SER A 19 -7.03 11.88 45.74
C SER A 19 -8.51 11.46 45.60
N GLY A 20 -8.99 11.37 44.38
CA GLY A 20 -10.38 11.10 44.04
C GLY A 20 -10.66 9.62 44.25
N LYS A 21 -11.67 9.31 45.04
CA LYS A 21 -12.28 7.99 45.21
C LYS A 21 -12.49 7.34 43.85
N LYS A 22 -11.91 6.19 43.61
CA LYS A 22 -12.05 5.43 42.36
C LYS A 22 -13.55 5.15 42.14
N ILE A 23 -14.09 5.62 41.02
CA ILE A 23 -15.51 5.38 40.64
C ILE A 23 -15.72 3.87 40.52
N THR A 24 -16.79 3.38 41.07
CA THR A 24 -17.17 1.96 41.11
C THR A 24 -18.43 1.69 40.32
N SER A 25 -18.70 0.42 39.98
CA SER A 25 -19.97 0.00 39.39
C SER A 25 -21.20 0.36 40.25
N THR A 26 -21.00 0.48 41.59
CA THR A 26 -22.06 0.93 42.53
C THR A 26 -22.37 2.41 42.34
N ASP A 27 -21.38 3.24 42.02
CA ASP A 27 -21.61 4.67 41.77
C ASP A 27 -22.39 4.88 40.47
N VAL A 28 -22.03 4.10 39.42
CA VAL A 28 -22.77 4.07 38.15
C VAL A 28 -24.19 3.56 38.37
N ALA A 29 -24.41 2.50 39.15
CA ALA A 29 -25.71 1.95 39.46
C ALA A 29 -26.62 2.99 40.15
N ARG A 30 -26.07 3.74 41.11
CA ARG A 30 -26.77 4.83 41.79
C ARG A 30 -27.13 5.94 40.80
N ALA A 31 -26.23 6.37 39.96
CA ALA A 31 -26.49 7.42 38.97
C ALA A 31 -27.51 6.99 37.91
N ALA A 32 -27.46 5.73 37.49
CA ALA A 32 -28.41 5.17 36.51
C ALA A 32 -29.74 4.73 37.11
N GLY A 33 -29.89 4.72 38.45
CA GLY A 33 -31.10 4.27 39.13
C GLY A 33 -31.38 2.78 38.91
N CYS A 34 -30.35 1.94 38.93
CA CYS A 34 -30.44 0.49 38.72
C CYS A 34 -29.57 -0.28 39.71
N SER A 35 -29.63 -1.62 39.67
CA SER A 35 -28.76 -2.46 40.51
C SER A 35 -27.33 -2.55 39.95
N GLN A 36 -26.35 -2.82 40.83
CA GLN A 36 -24.97 -3.08 40.45
C GLN A 36 -24.87 -4.28 39.46
N SER A 37 -25.71 -5.31 39.68
CA SER A 37 -25.78 -6.46 38.78
C SER A 37 -26.25 -6.06 37.37
N THR A 38 -27.13 -5.08 37.27
CA THR A 38 -27.57 -4.52 35.98
C THR A 38 -26.43 -3.79 35.29
N VAL A 39 -25.68 -2.96 36.03
CA VAL A 39 -24.48 -2.32 35.46
C VAL A 39 -23.50 -3.37 34.96
N SER A 40 -23.21 -4.40 35.76
CA SER A 40 -22.33 -5.49 35.33
C SER A 40 -22.83 -6.19 34.07
N LYS A 41 -24.14 -6.48 33.97
CA LYS A 41 -24.74 -7.08 32.78
C LYS A 41 -24.61 -6.18 31.53
N VAL A 42 -24.89 -4.87 31.69
CA VAL A 42 -24.73 -3.90 30.60
C VAL A 42 -23.28 -3.83 30.12
N MET A 43 -22.37 -3.64 31.06
CA MET A 43 -20.93 -3.47 30.76
C MET A 43 -20.30 -4.74 30.18
N ASN A 44 -20.83 -5.92 30.48
CA ASN A 44 -20.46 -7.20 29.85
C ASN A 44 -21.33 -7.54 28.63
N ASN A 45 -22.10 -6.59 28.15
CA ASN A 45 -22.91 -6.68 26.92
C ASN A 45 -23.89 -7.88 26.90
N HIS A 46 -24.52 -8.24 28.06
CA HIS A 46 -25.52 -9.29 28.10
C HIS A 46 -26.79 -8.89 27.33
N SER A 47 -27.37 -9.83 26.59
CA SER A 47 -28.52 -9.62 25.72
C SER A 47 -29.85 -9.35 26.45
N HIS A 48 -29.95 -9.72 27.73
CA HIS A 48 -31.20 -9.63 28.51
C HIS A 48 -31.38 -8.29 29.26
N VAL A 49 -30.81 -7.20 28.74
CA VAL A 49 -31.01 -5.85 29.27
C VAL A 49 -31.74 -5.02 28.23
N SER A 50 -32.83 -4.33 28.62
CA SER A 50 -33.55 -3.45 27.69
C SER A 50 -32.64 -2.35 27.15
N GLU A 51 -32.86 -1.95 25.90
CA GLU A 51 -32.05 -0.93 25.23
C GLU A 51 -32.08 0.41 26.00
N PHE A 52 -33.26 0.81 26.50
CA PHE A 52 -33.41 2.00 27.33
C PHE A 52 -32.48 1.97 28.56
N LEU A 53 -32.47 0.84 29.29
CA LEU A 53 -31.65 0.71 30.49
C LEU A 53 -30.16 0.63 30.15
N ARG A 54 -29.83 0.00 29.02
CA ARG A 54 -28.45 -0.05 28.47
C ARG A 54 -27.95 1.36 28.20
N GLN A 55 -28.68 2.15 27.42
CA GLN A 55 -28.32 3.54 27.10
C GLN A 55 -28.13 4.37 28.37
N LYS A 56 -29.03 4.29 29.31
CA LYS A 56 -28.96 5.02 30.58
C LYS A 56 -27.68 4.66 31.38
N VAL A 57 -27.38 3.37 31.49
CA VAL A 57 -26.18 2.91 32.20
C VAL A 57 -24.87 3.36 31.49
N VAL A 58 -24.81 3.22 30.17
CA VAL A 58 -23.65 3.63 29.36
C VAL A 58 -23.44 5.13 29.46
N GLU A 59 -24.50 5.93 29.37
CA GLU A 59 -24.41 7.39 29.51
C GLU A 59 -23.88 7.81 30.90
N GLN A 60 -24.41 7.20 31.99
CA GLN A 60 -23.92 7.52 33.32
C GLN A 60 -22.48 7.03 33.57
N ALA A 61 -22.13 5.86 33.04
CA ALA A 61 -20.75 5.36 33.11
C ALA A 61 -19.76 6.35 32.44
N ARG A 62 -20.11 6.89 31.25
CA ARG A 62 -19.31 7.93 30.58
C ARG A 62 -19.22 9.22 31.39
N LYS A 63 -20.35 9.76 31.84
CA LYS A 63 -20.36 10.98 32.66
C LYS A 63 -19.50 10.87 33.91
N LEU A 64 -19.37 9.68 34.47
CA LEU A 64 -18.55 9.39 35.63
C LEU A 64 -17.13 8.96 35.28
N ASN A 65 -16.77 8.90 33.99
CA ASN A 65 -15.50 8.32 33.51
C ASN A 65 -15.26 6.90 34.08
N TYR A 66 -16.35 6.13 34.21
CA TYR A 66 -16.28 4.74 34.65
C TYR A 66 -16.02 3.85 33.45
N HIS A 67 -14.82 3.33 33.36
CA HIS A 67 -14.43 2.32 32.39
C HIS A 67 -14.19 1.01 33.13
N LEU A 68 -14.79 -0.07 32.62
CA LEU A 68 -14.42 -1.41 33.07
C LEU A 68 -12.99 -1.69 32.58
N MET A 69 -12.00 -1.29 33.37
CA MET A 69 -10.60 -1.66 33.12
C MET A 69 -10.43 -3.17 33.39
N HIS A 70 -10.89 -4.01 32.48
CA HIS A 70 -10.74 -5.47 32.62
C HIS A 70 -9.33 -5.96 32.28
N GLY A 71 -8.39 -5.07 31.95
CA GLY A 71 -7.03 -5.44 31.52
C GLY A 71 -6.98 -6.25 30.20
N LYS A 72 -8.15 -6.54 29.61
CA LYS A 72 -8.29 -7.27 28.33
C LYS A 72 -9.33 -6.58 27.47
N LEU A 73 -9.00 -6.33 26.21
CA LEU A 73 -9.92 -5.85 25.20
C LEU A 73 -11.07 -6.85 24.99
N GLN A 74 -12.31 -6.38 25.01
CA GLN A 74 -13.50 -7.18 24.74
C GLN A 74 -14.28 -6.71 23.54
N GLN A 75 -14.38 -5.38 23.33
CA GLN A 75 -15.16 -4.81 22.27
C GLN A 75 -14.50 -3.54 21.73
N VAL A 76 -14.27 -3.48 20.43
CA VAL A 76 -13.57 -2.43 19.72
C VAL A 76 -14.44 -1.82 18.64
N ALA A 77 -14.43 -0.49 18.51
CA ALA A 77 -14.99 0.19 17.36
C ALA A 77 -14.01 0.13 16.18
N LEU A 78 -14.43 -0.42 15.05
CA LEU A 78 -13.71 -0.31 13.77
C LEU A 78 -14.30 0.85 12.97
N ILE A 79 -13.53 1.91 12.81
CA ILE A 79 -13.98 3.13 12.15
C ILE A 79 -13.47 3.13 10.71
N LEU A 80 -14.40 3.03 9.76
CA LEU A 80 -14.13 2.96 8.34
C LEU A 80 -14.29 4.33 7.68
N PRO A 81 -13.55 4.57 6.57
CA PRO A 81 -13.77 5.76 5.77
C PRO A 81 -15.16 5.75 5.12
N SER A 82 -15.73 6.90 4.91
CA SER A 82 -17.03 7.05 4.25
C SER A 82 -17.00 6.52 2.82
N PRO A 83 -17.98 5.69 2.38
CA PRO A 83 -18.04 5.13 1.03
C PRO A 83 -18.11 6.18 -0.08
N TRP A 84 -18.56 7.39 0.22
CA TRP A 84 -18.61 8.51 -0.73
C TRP A 84 -17.23 9.00 -1.13
N ARG A 85 -16.26 8.87 -0.24
CA ARG A 85 -14.87 9.28 -0.44
C ARG A 85 -13.98 8.14 -0.90
N PHE A 86 -14.20 6.94 -0.38
CA PHE A 86 -13.35 5.78 -0.62
C PHE A 86 -14.20 4.53 -0.84
N ARG A 87 -13.86 3.77 -1.88
CA ARG A 87 -14.43 2.44 -2.06
C ARG A 87 -13.88 1.49 -1.00
N LEU A 88 -14.73 0.59 -0.50
CA LEU A 88 -14.29 -0.52 0.36
C LEU A 88 -13.62 -1.62 -0.48
N ASP A 89 -12.67 -1.22 -1.33
CA ASP A 89 -11.87 -2.11 -2.16
C ASP A 89 -10.37 -1.88 -1.90
N GLY A 90 -9.51 -2.60 -2.60
CA GLY A 90 -8.06 -2.44 -2.52
C GLY A 90 -7.53 -2.47 -1.08
N TYR A 91 -6.84 -1.43 -0.68
CA TYR A 91 -6.22 -1.26 0.63
C TYR A 91 -7.23 -1.38 1.79
N VAL A 92 -8.35 -0.67 1.73
CA VAL A 92 -9.33 -0.65 2.82
C VAL A 92 -9.90 -2.05 3.06
N SER A 93 -10.26 -2.75 2.00
CA SER A 93 -10.75 -4.14 2.06
C SER A 93 -9.69 -5.10 2.61
N ALA A 94 -8.44 -4.99 2.16
CA ALA A 94 -7.36 -5.86 2.63
C ALA A 94 -7.09 -5.68 4.13
N LEU A 95 -7.02 -4.42 4.58
CA LEU A 95 -6.81 -4.09 5.99
C LEU A 95 -8.01 -4.49 6.86
N LEU A 96 -9.23 -4.23 6.41
CA LEU A 96 -10.45 -4.63 7.13
C LEU A 96 -10.50 -6.15 7.33
N ASN A 97 -10.21 -6.93 6.27
CA ASN A 97 -10.16 -8.38 6.37
C ASN A 97 -9.13 -8.85 7.40
N ALA A 98 -7.94 -8.25 7.43
CA ALA A 98 -6.90 -8.57 8.39
C ALA A 98 -7.31 -8.20 9.83
N LEU A 99 -7.90 -7.03 10.04
CA LEU A 99 -8.40 -6.61 11.35
C LEU A 99 -9.50 -7.53 11.87
N VAL A 100 -10.48 -7.86 11.02
CA VAL A 100 -11.56 -8.81 11.38
C VAL A 100 -10.96 -10.17 11.77
N TYR A 101 -10.00 -10.66 11.01
CA TYR A 101 -9.30 -11.92 11.32
C TYR A 101 -8.59 -11.85 12.68
N VAL A 102 -7.75 -10.84 12.91
CA VAL A 102 -6.97 -10.69 14.14
C VAL A 102 -7.87 -10.53 15.38
N LEU A 103 -8.89 -9.69 15.29
CA LEU A 103 -9.83 -9.46 16.39
C LEU A 103 -10.62 -10.73 16.72
N ASN A 104 -11.05 -11.49 15.70
CA ASN A 104 -11.75 -12.75 15.90
C ASN A 104 -10.85 -13.81 16.57
N GLN A 105 -9.59 -13.94 16.16
CA GLN A 105 -8.62 -14.85 16.78
C GLN A 105 -8.40 -14.56 18.28
N GLN A 106 -8.50 -13.30 18.67
CA GLN A 106 -8.36 -12.87 20.06
C GLN A 106 -9.68 -12.86 20.84
N ASN A 107 -10.81 -13.31 20.23
CA ASN A 107 -12.16 -13.25 20.77
C ASN A 107 -12.60 -11.82 21.17
N ILE A 108 -12.18 -10.82 20.41
CA ILE A 108 -12.57 -9.43 20.57
C ILE A 108 -13.76 -9.14 19.66
N ARG A 109 -14.83 -8.63 20.22
CA ARG A 109 -16.02 -8.20 19.46
C ARG A 109 -15.72 -6.88 18.77
N MET A 110 -16.38 -6.64 17.64
CA MET A 110 -16.23 -5.40 16.89
C MET A 110 -17.58 -4.76 16.56
N GLU A 111 -17.63 -3.44 16.68
CA GLU A 111 -18.69 -2.59 16.18
C GLU A 111 -18.13 -1.82 14.98
N ILE A 112 -18.66 -2.07 13.79
CA ILE A 112 -18.22 -1.37 12.57
C ILE A 112 -19.06 -0.12 12.40
N VAL A 113 -18.38 1.03 12.24
CA VAL A 113 -19.04 2.33 12.07
C VAL A 113 -18.30 3.14 11.01
N LEU A 114 -19.01 4.01 10.31
CA LEU A 114 -18.41 4.97 9.41
C LEU A 114 -17.89 6.19 10.16
N GLU A 115 -16.87 6.84 9.62
CA GLU A 115 -16.25 8.03 10.21
C GLU A 115 -17.23 9.18 10.50
N ASN A 116 -18.34 9.27 9.76
CA ASN A 116 -19.36 10.32 9.92
C ASN A 116 -20.50 9.91 10.87
N ASP A 117 -20.49 8.70 11.41
CA ASP A 117 -21.59 8.12 12.17
C ASP A 117 -21.16 7.69 13.58
N LEU A 118 -20.14 8.34 14.14
CA LEU A 118 -19.58 8.00 15.47
C LEU A 118 -20.63 8.06 16.58
N GLU A 119 -21.65 8.90 16.45
CA GLU A 119 -22.76 9.01 17.40
C GLU A 119 -23.50 7.68 17.60
N MET A 120 -23.53 6.78 16.60
CA MET A 120 -24.13 5.45 16.73
C MET A 120 -23.48 4.60 17.82
N LEU A 121 -22.22 4.90 18.18
CA LEU A 121 -21.51 4.23 19.26
C LEU A 121 -21.88 4.76 20.66
N LEU A 122 -22.65 5.87 20.75
CA LEU A 122 -22.98 6.48 22.04
C LEU A 122 -23.80 5.58 22.96
N SER A 123 -24.55 4.63 22.43
CA SER A 123 -25.29 3.62 23.20
C SER A 123 -24.53 2.31 23.42
N ARG A 124 -23.31 2.19 22.85
CA ARG A 124 -22.51 0.95 22.90
C ARG A 124 -21.44 0.98 23.98
N VAL A 125 -21.15 -0.20 24.52
CA VAL A 125 -20.00 -0.40 25.40
C VAL A 125 -18.82 -0.80 24.52
N ILE A 126 -17.82 0.06 24.45
CA ILE A 126 -16.59 -0.18 23.70
C ILE A 126 -15.38 0.14 24.60
N ASP A 127 -14.27 -0.55 24.41
CA ASP A 127 -13.05 -0.35 25.18
C ASP A 127 -12.12 0.69 24.51
N GLY A 128 -12.27 0.86 23.19
CA GLY A 128 -11.51 1.80 22.38
C GLY A 128 -11.84 1.68 20.91
N GLY A 129 -11.10 2.41 20.08
CA GLY A 129 -11.29 2.43 18.63
C GLY A 129 -10.02 2.10 17.83
N ILE A 130 -10.22 1.46 16.67
CA ILE A 130 -9.23 1.34 15.60
C ILE A 130 -9.80 1.99 14.36
N SER A 131 -9.12 3.01 13.84
CA SER A 131 -9.57 3.76 12.66
C SER A 131 -8.65 3.51 11.47
N ILE A 132 -9.26 3.21 10.33
CA ILE A 132 -8.61 3.17 9.00
C ILE A 132 -9.01 4.36 8.14
N SER A 133 -9.69 5.36 8.74
CA SER A 133 -10.03 6.63 8.11
C SER A 133 -8.82 7.57 8.05
N TRP A 134 -8.77 8.40 7.00
CA TRP A 134 -7.77 9.46 6.85
C TRP A 134 -8.30 10.84 7.26
N GLU A 135 -9.56 10.92 7.75
CA GLU A 135 -10.17 12.19 8.12
C GLU A 135 -9.42 12.83 9.29
N PRO A 136 -8.88 14.05 9.14
CA PRO A 136 -8.08 14.68 10.18
C PRO A 136 -8.88 15.00 11.45
N GLU A 137 -10.15 15.40 11.27
CA GLU A 137 -11.06 15.82 12.33
C GLU A 137 -11.52 14.66 13.22
N LEU A 138 -11.46 13.41 12.71
CA LEU A 138 -11.89 12.22 13.42
C LEU A 138 -11.28 12.09 14.83
N THR A 139 -10.00 12.47 14.97
CA THR A 139 -9.32 12.37 16.28
C THR A 139 -9.97 13.28 17.31
N ALA A 140 -10.26 14.51 16.94
CA ALA A 140 -10.90 15.48 17.85
C ALA A 140 -12.32 15.05 18.19
N GLU A 141 -13.09 14.65 17.20
CA GLU A 141 -14.46 14.16 17.37
C GLU A 141 -14.53 12.90 18.26
N TRP A 142 -13.61 11.95 18.04
CA TRP A 142 -13.52 10.76 18.90
C TRP A 142 -13.31 11.13 20.37
N PHE A 143 -12.37 12.01 20.69
CA PHE A 143 -12.08 12.37 22.07
C PHE A 143 -13.12 13.32 22.68
N GLU A 144 -13.87 14.07 21.87
CA GLU A 144 -15.02 14.82 22.33
C GLU A 144 -16.13 13.89 22.82
N HIS A 145 -16.39 12.80 22.11
CA HIS A 145 -17.49 11.87 22.41
C HIS A 145 -17.13 10.79 23.42
N PHE A 146 -15.91 10.23 23.35
CA PHE A 146 -15.63 8.96 24.05
C PHE A 146 -14.57 9.03 25.13
N GLN A 147 -13.53 9.84 24.95
CA GLN A 147 -12.34 9.87 25.85
C GLN A 147 -11.75 8.47 26.07
N LEU A 148 -11.81 7.60 25.07
CA LEU A 148 -11.29 6.24 25.05
C LEU A 148 -10.05 6.14 24.16
N PRO A 149 -9.19 5.14 24.38
CA PRO A 149 -8.04 4.89 23.51
C PRO A 149 -8.43 4.78 22.04
N LEU A 150 -7.59 5.36 21.18
CA LEU A 150 -7.74 5.31 19.72
C LEU A 150 -6.42 4.94 19.07
N VAL A 151 -6.44 3.95 18.20
CA VAL A 151 -5.33 3.65 17.29
C VAL A 151 -5.74 4.03 15.87
N ARG A 152 -4.93 4.84 15.21
CA ARG A 152 -5.15 5.21 13.81
C ARG A 152 -4.17 4.52 12.89
N ILE A 153 -4.66 3.91 11.82
CA ILE A 153 -3.83 3.20 10.85
C ILE A 153 -3.65 4.04 9.59
N ASN A 154 -2.40 4.24 9.19
CA ASN A 154 -2.00 4.97 7.98
C ASN A 154 -2.59 6.40 7.91
N ALA A 155 -2.70 7.04 9.06
CA ALA A 155 -3.15 8.42 9.19
C ALA A 155 -1.96 9.34 9.47
N ASN A 156 -2.08 10.61 9.07
CA ASN A 156 -1.09 11.59 9.48
C ASN A 156 -1.07 11.71 11.00
N PRO A 157 0.14 11.82 11.63
CA PRO A 157 0.24 12.04 13.06
C PRO A 157 -0.58 13.26 13.44
N ALA A 158 -1.51 13.10 14.36
CA ALA A 158 -2.26 14.21 14.89
C ALA A 158 -1.40 15.01 15.87
N PHE A 159 -1.46 16.34 15.80
CA PHE A 159 -0.81 17.22 16.80
C PHE A 159 -1.50 17.18 18.16
N TYR A 160 -2.65 16.54 18.24
CA TYR A 160 -3.48 16.43 19.42
C TYR A 160 -3.51 14.99 19.90
N ASN A 161 -2.89 14.74 21.05
CA ASN A 161 -2.92 13.45 21.73
C ASN A 161 -3.32 13.69 23.20
N PRO A 162 -4.62 13.68 23.51
CA PRO A 162 -5.10 13.92 24.85
C PRO A 162 -4.72 12.76 25.77
N ASP A 163 -4.06 13.08 26.86
CA ASP A 163 -3.74 12.17 27.95
C ASP A 163 -2.98 10.87 27.51
N GLY A 164 -2.31 10.89 26.34
CA GLY A 164 -1.59 9.72 25.84
C GLY A 164 -2.49 8.57 25.35
N LEU A 165 -3.73 8.86 24.96
CA LEU A 165 -4.72 7.86 24.52
C LEU A 165 -4.73 7.61 23.01
N LEU A 166 -3.84 8.24 22.24
CA LEU A 166 -3.72 8.10 20.79
C LEU A 166 -2.39 7.43 20.43
N ALA A 167 -2.46 6.45 19.52
CA ALA A 167 -1.30 5.89 18.88
C ALA A 167 -1.54 5.67 17.39
N HIS A 168 -0.46 5.52 16.62
CA HIS A 168 -0.53 5.28 15.18
C HIS A 168 0.23 4.02 14.78
N VAL A 169 -0.33 3.32 13.80
CA VAL A 169 0.35 2.27 13.04
C VAL A 169 0.40 2.73 11.59
N ASN A 170 1.56 3.13 11.13
CA ASN A 170 1.74 3.74 9.83
C ASN A 170 2.57 2.87 8.87
N MET A 171 2.34 3.05 7.58
CA MET A 171 3.15 2.46 6.52
C MET A 171 4.25 3.43 6.13
N ASP A 172 5.51 3.01 6.28
CA ASP A 172 6.67 3.79 5.88
C ASP A 172 6.88 3.73 4.37
N SER A 173 6.02 4.45 3.66
CA SER A 173 6.05 4.48 2.19
C SER A 173 7.27 5.21 1.65
N GLU A 174 7.84 6.16 2.40
CA GLU A 174 9.05 6.88 1.99
C GLU A 174 10.26 5.96 1.99
N LYS A 175 10.51 5.26 3.09
CA LYS A 175 11.57 4.25 3.19
C LYS A 175 11.40 3.14 2.16
N SER A 176 10.16 2.71 1.95
CA SER A 176 9.82 1.67 0.97
C SER A 176 10.12 2.11 -0.46
N MET A 177 9.80 3.36 -0.82
CA MET A 177 10.15 3.92 -2.13
C MET A 177 11.67 4.00 -2.31
N LYS A 178 12.40 4.37 -1.28
CA LYS A 178 13.87 4.36 -1.31
C LYS A 178 14.43 2.97 -1.58
N ILE A 179 13.94 1.94 -0.87
CA ILE A 179 14.35 0.54 -1.08
C ILE A 179 14.11 0.12 -2.54
N LEU A 180 12.93 0.42 -3.08
CA LEU A 180 12.58 0.12 -4.46
C LEU A 180 13.51 0.82 -5.46
N LEU A 181 13.74 2.11 -5.28
CA LEU A 181 14.59 2.89 -6.18
C LEU A 181 16.06 2.46 -6.10
N GLU A 182 16.58 2.15 -4.92
CA GLU A 182 17.93 1.58 -4.77
C GLU A 182 18.07 0.27 -5.54
N LYS A 183 17.06 -0.61 -5.47
CA LYS A 183 17.03 -1.86 -6.27
C LYS A 183 17.04 -1.56 -7.77
N LEU A 184 16.17 -0.67 -8.26
CA LEU A 184 16.13 -0.31 -9.68
C LEU A 184 17.45 0.33 -10.14
N TYR A 185 18.05 1.20 -9.33
CA TYR A 185 19.35 1.81 -9.63
C TYR A 185 20.49 0.78 -9.67
N SER A 186 20.49 -0.22 -8.78
CA SER A 186 21.47 -1.32 -8.78
C SER A 186 21.37 -2.17 -10.06
N LEU A 187 20.18 -2.26 -10.65
CA LEU A 187 19.92 -2.92 -11.92
C LEU A 187 20.22 -2.04 -13.15
N GLY A 188 20.75 -0.84 -12.94
CA GLY A 188 21.16 0.09 -13.99
C GLY A 188 20.07 1.01 -14.51
N HIS A 189 18.85 0.99 -13.93
CA HIS A 189 17.81 1.94 -14.29
C HIS A 189 18.17 3.35 -13.83
N ARG A 190 18.01 4.33 -14.70
CA ARG A 190 18.26 5.76 -14.40
C ARG A 190 17.08 6.64 -14.80
N ARG A 191 16.34 6.25 -15.84
CA ARG A 191 15.12 6.90 -16.29
C ARG A 191 13.91 6.07 -15.85
N ILE A 192 13.47 6.32 -14.61
CA ILE A 192 12.39 5.62 -13.92
C ILE A 192 11.22 6.59 -13.82
N PHE A 193 10.04 6.19 -14.32
CA PHE A 193 8.86 7.02 -14.28
C PHE A 193 7.85 6.50 -13.26
N LEU A 194 7.27 7.42 -12.49
CA LEU A 194 6.19 7.15 -11.57
C LEU A 194 4.85 7.43 -12.26
N LEU A 195 3.94 6.48 -12.19
CA LEU A 195 2.59 6.56 -12.75
C LEU A 195 1.61 6.85 -11.63
N ALA A 196 1.09 8.05 -11.59
CA ALA A 196 0.22 8.56 -10.54
C ALA A 196 -1.23 8.71 -11.04
N PRO A 197 -2.22 8.21 -10.27
CA PRO A 197 -3.62 8.26 -10.70
C PRO A 197 -4.15 9.69 -10.81
N ASP A 198 -3.83 10.58 -9.85
CA ASP A 198 -4.25 11.97 -9.82
C ASP A 198 -3.18 12.86 -9.16
N GLN A 199 -3.09 14.12 -9.61
CA GLN A 199 -2.20 15.11 -9.01
C GLN A 199 -2.63 15.48 -7.59
N ARG A 200 -3.95 15.51 -7.31
CA ARG A 200 -4.51 15.79 -5.97
C ARG A 200 -4.20 14.69 -4.96
N GLU A 201 -4.10 13.43 -5.39
CA GLU A 201 -3.69 12.34 -4.50
C GLU A 201 -2.25 12.51 -4.00
N ILE A 202 -1.42 13.25 -4.72
CA ILE A 202 -0.05 13.57 -4.29
C ILE A 202 -0.08 14.45 -3.04
N GLU A 203 -0.99 15.42 -3.01
CA GLU A 203 -1.12 16.33 -1.86
C GLU A 203 -1.65 15.62 -0.63
N GLN A 204 -2.50 14.60 -0.80
CA GLN A 204 -3.09 13.81 0.28
C GLN A 204 -2.25 12.60 0.72
N ARG A 205 -1.51 11.98 -0.21
CA ARG A 205 -0.69 10.78 0.03
C ARG A 205 0.81 11.06 -0.10
N ARG A 206 1.27 12.13 0.52
CA ARG A 206 2.61 12.73 0.37
C ARG A 206 3.80 11.77 0.45
N THR A 207 3.72 10.72 1.24
CA THR A 207 4.89 9.92 1.61
C THR A 207 5.53 9.13 0.46
N ARG A 208 4.75 8.49 -0.43
CA ARG A 208 5.29 7.75 -1.60
C ARG A 208 5.95 8.67 -2.61
N TYR A 209 5.26 9.75 -2.98
CA TYR A 209 5.75 10.72 -3.94
C TYR A 209 6.93 11.49 -3.37
N LEU A 210 6.86 11.86 -2.09
CA LEU A 210 7.94 12.52 -1.40
C LEU A 210 9.21 11.66 -1.42
N GLY A 211 9.12 10.39 -1.09
CA GLY A 211 10.24 9.44 -1.17
C GLY A 211 10.82 9.32 -2.58
N PHE A 212 9.97 9.30 -3.63
CA PHE A 212 10.42 9.30 -5.01
C PHE A 212 11.17 10.58 -5.37
N PHE A 213 10.60 11.74 -5.08
CA PHE A 213 11.22 13.03 -5.39
C PHE A 213 12.52 13.25 -4.62
N GLN A 214 12.54 12.97 -3.32
CA GLN A 214 13.73 13.09 -2.50
C GLN A 214 14.86 12.19 -3.01
N TYR A 215 14.54 10.96 -3.37
CA TYR A 215 15.54 10.04 -3.91
C TYR A 215 16.11 10.54 -5.24
N LEU A 216 15.29 10.96 -6.18
CA LEU A 216 15.76 11.50 -7.45
C LEU A 216 16.58 12.78 -7.27
N LYS A 217 16.18 13.68 -6.37
CA LYS A 217 16.99 14.86 -6.01
C LYS A 217 18.35 14.46 -5.42
N SER A 218 18.40 13.43 -4.58
CA SER A 218 19.69 12.91 -4.06
C SER A 218 20.61 12.34 -5.13
N LYS A 219 20.07 12.02 -6.32
CA LYS A 219 20.83 11.58 -7.51
C LYS A 219 21.14 12.72 -8.49
N GLY A 220 20.92 13.98 -8.09
CA GLY A 220 21.23 15.18 -8.89
C GLY A 220 20.15 15.56 -9.90
N ILE A 221 18.95 14.96 -9.84
CA ILE A 221 17.83 15.33 -10.70
C ILE A 221 17.12 16.56 -10.10
N GLN A 222 17.24 17.70 -10.76
CA GLN A 222 16.70 18.98 -10.26
C GLN A 222 15.17 19.03 -10.36
N HIS A 223 14.58 18.44 -11.42
CA HIS A 223 13.15 18.45 -11.70
C HIS A 223 12.58 17.03 -11.69
N PRO A 224 12.48 16.36 -10.52
CA PRO A 224 12.00 14.97 -10.42
C PRO A 224 10.52 14.81 -10.82
N GLU A 225 9.72 15.87 -10.76
CA GLU A 225 8.33 15.90 -11.23
C GLU A 225 8.20 15.59 -12.73
N SER A 226 9.25 15.85 -13.53
CA SER A 226 9.29 15.48 -14.96
C SER A 226 9.36 13.97 -15.19
N TYR A 227 9.60 13.18 -14.15
CA TYR A 227 9.56 11.72 -14.16
C TYR A 227 8.24 11.15 -13.64
N CYS A 228 7.20 11.99 -13.54
CA CYS A 228 5.86 11.55 -13.19
C CYS A 228 4.89 11.69 -14.36
N ILE A 229 4.05 10.69 -14.55
CA ILE A 229 2.89 10.74 -15.43
C ILE A 229 1.67 10.81 -14.53
N PHE A 230 1.01 11.97 -14.54
CA PHE A 230 -0.16 12.25 -13.71
C PHE A 230 -1.47 12.02 -14.45
N GLY A 231 -2.53 11.84 -13.71
CA GLY A 231 -3.89 11.77 -14.23
C GLY A 231 -4.20 10.45 -14.92
N MET A 232 -3.56 9.35 -14.54
CA MET A 232 -3.78 8.03 -15.16
C MET A 232 -5.25 7.57 -15.10
N LYS A 233 -6.06 8.07 -14.15
CA LYS A 233 -7.50 7.79 -14.04
C LYS A 233 -8.36 8.80 -14.79
N GLU A 234 -7.93 10.05 -14.84
CA GLU A 234 -8.71 11.20 -15.35
C GLU A 234 -8.48 11.43 -16.85
N ASN A 235 -7.28 11.14 -17.32
CA ASN A 235 -6.94 11.27 -18.72
C ASN A 235 -7.65 10.20 -19.58
N SER A 236 -7.93 10.55 -20.84
CA SER A 236 -8.33 9.56 -21.84
C SER A 236 -7.21 8.52 -22.06
N VAL A 237 -7.59 7.35 -22.55
CA VAL A 237 -6.62 6.29 -22.89
C VAL A 237 -5.59 6.79 -23.91
N ASP A 238 -6.01 7.57 -24.89
CA ASP A 238 -5.13 8.11 -25.93
C ASP A 238 -4.10 9.09 -25.36
N LYS A 239 -4.53 9.97 -24.43
CA LYS A 239 -3.61 10.87 -23.73
C LYS A 239 -2.59 10.11 -22.89
N ASN A 240 -3.02 9.09 -22.15
CA ASN A 240 -2.12 8.25 -21.38
C ASN A 240 -1.15 7.46 -22.28
N MET A 241 -1.61 6.97 -23.44
CA MET A 241 -0.73 6.34 -24.44
C MET A 241 0.32 7.31 -24.96
N GLU A 242 -0.05 8.55 -25.26
CA GLU A 242 0.89 9.55 -25.75
C GLU A 242 1.97 9.90 -24.71
N LEU A 243 1.56 10.12 -23.44
CA LEU A 243 2.48 10.37 -22.34
C LEU A 243 3.45 9.20 -22.12
N LEU A 244 2.94 7.97 -22.19
CA LEU A 244 3.79 6.79 -22.06
C LEU A 244 4.75 6.64 -23.25
N LYS A 245 4.30 6.90 -24.50
CA LYS A 245 5.16 6.94 -25.68
C LYS A 245 6.30 7.95 -25.51
N GLN A 246 5.98 9.16 -25.07
CA GLN A 246 6.97 10.21 -24.82
C GLN A 246 8.00 9.78 -23.77
N ALA A 247 7.56 9.20 -22.65
CA ALA A 247 8.46 8.66 -21.63
C ALA A 247 9.40 7.57 -22.20
N VAL A 248 8.82 6.62 -22.97
CA VAL A 248 9.57 5.50 -23.55
C VAL A 248 10.56 5.99 -24.64
N SER A 249 10.15 6.92 -25.50
CA SER A 249 11.03 7.56 -26.51
C SER A 249 12.12 8.41 -25.84
N GLY A 250 11.78 9.07 -24.74
CA GLY A 250 12.73 9.77 -23.88
C GLY A 250 13.69 8.85 -23.10
N GLY A 251 13.62 7.53 -23.30
CA GLY A 251 14.56 6.57 -22.72
C GLY A 251 14.12 5.99 -21.37
N ALA A 252 12.85 6.01 -21.03
CA ALA A 252 12.33 5.31 -19.85
C ALA A 252 12.68 3.83 -19.89
N THR A 253 13.18 3.31 -18.78
CA THR A 253 13.57 1.91 -18.62
C THR A 253 12.78 1.18 -17.56
N ALA A 254 12.15 1.90 -16.64
CA ALA A 254 11.30 1.33 -15.61
C ALA A 254 10.10 2.25 -15.33
N LEU A 255 8.98 1.64 -14.98
CA LEU A 255 7.75 2.28 -14.56
C LEU A 255 7.38 1.79 -13.16
N ILE A 256 6.97 2.71 -12.30
CA ILE A 256 6.45 2.41 -10.96
C ILE A 256 4.97 2.81 -10.95
N ALA A 257 4.09 1.83 -10.80
CA ALA A 257 2.65 2.04 -10.66
C ALA A 257 2.28 2.01 -9.16
N VAL A 258 1.65 3.08 -8.68
CA VAL A 258 1.47 3.33 -7.24
C VAL A 258 0.34 2.54 -6.57
N ASP A 259 -0.49 1.86 -7.36
CA ASP A 259 -1.56 0.96 -6.90
C ASP A 259 -1.89 -0.09 -7.98
N GLU A 260 -2.72 -1.08 -7.64
CA GLU A 260 -3.14 -2.14 -8.56
C GLU A 260 -3.91 -1.63 -9.79
N GLY A 261 -4.70 -0.57 -9.63
CA GLY A 261 -5.41 0.07 -10.74
C GLY A 261 -4.44 0.71 -11.73
N ALA A 262 -3.42 1.39 -11.21
CA ALA A 262 -2.33 1.93 -12.02
C ALA A 262 -1.54 0.81 -12.72
N VAL A 263 -1.31 -0.33 -12.06
CA VAL A 263 -0.66 -1.51 -12.70
C VAL A 263 -1.49 -1.99 -13.87
N ARG A 264 -2.79 -2.24 -13.68
CA ARG A 264 -3.69 -2.69 -14.78
C ARG A 264 -3.70 -1.72 -15.95
N ASN A 265 -3.87 -0.44 -15.67
CA ASN A 265 -3.86 0.60 -16.71
C ASN A 265 -2.52 0.63 -17.45
N THR A 266 -1.40 0.56 -16.72
CA THR A 266 -0.07 0.55 -17.30
C THR A 266 0.14 -0.65 -18.22
N LEU A 267 -0.22 -1.86 -17.80
CA LEU A 267 -0.07 -3.06 -18.61
C LEU A 267 -0.95 -3.03 -19.85
N SER A 268 -2.19 -2.52 -19.75
CA SER A 268 -3.07 -2.33 -20.90
C SER A 268 -2.47 -1.35 -21.93
N LEU A 269 -1.85 -0.26 -21.48
CA LEU A 269 -1.18 0.70 -22.37
C LEU A 269 0.08 0.08 -23.00
N ILE A 270 0.87 -0.66 -22.23
CA ILE A 270 2.07 -1.37 -22.70
C ILE A 270 1.70 -2.38 -23.80
N GLU A 271 0.61 -3.12 -23.64
CA GLU A 271 0.10 -4.06 -24.64
C GLU A 271 -0.30 -3.35 -25.93
N LYS A 272 -1.09 -2.27 -25.83
CA LYS A 272 -1.47 -1.44 -27.00
C LYS A 272 -0.27 -0.85 -27.73
N LEU A 273 0.79 -0.50 -27.01
CA LEU A 273 2.05 -0.03 -27.57
C LEU A 273 2.99 -1.14 -28.02
N LYS A 274 2.58 -2.42 -27.88
CA LYS A 274 3.37 -3.61 -28.22
C LYS A 274 4.75 -3.62 -27.56
N LEU A 275 4.85 -3.05 -26.34
CA LEU A 275 6.07 -3.05 -25.55
C LEU A 275 6.17 -4.36 -24.76
N LYS A 276 7.36 -4.94 -24.69
CA LYS A 276 7.59 -6.18 -23.94
C LYS A 276 8.08 -5.87 -22.52
N VAL A 277 7.47 -6.53 -21.52
CA VAL A 277 7.88 -6.51 -20.11
C VAL A 277 8.53 -7.86 -19.79
N PRO A 278 9.73 -7.87 -19.20
CA PRO A 278 10.59 -6.74 -18.82
C PRO A 278 11.55 -6.29 -19.93
N GLU A 279 11.56 -6.91 -21.12
CA GLU A 279 12.58 -6.77 -22.16
C GLU A 279 12.75 -5.32 -22.64
N ARG A 280 11.66 -4.58 -22.87
CA ARG A 280 11.71 -3.17 -23.29
C ARG A 280 11.54 -2.22 -22.13
N ILE A 281 10.69 -2.56 -21.17
CA ILE A 281 10.37 -1.71 -20.01
C ILE A 281 10.14 -2.58 -18.78
N SER A 282 10.78 -2.27 -17.67
CA SER A 282 10.48 -2.90 -16.39
C SER A 282 9.25 -2.25 -15.75
N VAL A 283 8.42 -3.04 -15.08
CA VAL A 283 7.24 -2.55 -14.37
C VAL A 283 7.28 -3.01 -12.93
N VAL A 284 7.02 -2.09 -12.00
CA VAL A 284 6.85 -2.39 -10.58
C VAL A 284 5.50 -1.87 -10.12
N GLY A 285 4.81 -2.67 -9.32
CA GLY A 285 3.54 -2.31 -8.71
C GLY A 285 3.65 -2.05 -7.23
N TRP A 286 2.60 -1.40 -6.69
CA TRP A 286 2.35 -1.35 -5.25
C TRP A 286 1.17 -2.26 -4.94
N GLU A 287 1.39 -3.28 -4.14
CA GLU A 287 0.43 -4.36 -3.91
C GLU A 287 -0.46 -4.04 -2.70
N GLN A 288 -1.76 -4.03 -2.91
CA GLN A 288 -2.76 -3.86 -1.85
C GLN A 288 -3.47 -5.18 -1.55
N LYS A 289 -3.54 -6.05 -2.56
CA LYS A 289 -4.03 -7.43 -2.49
C LYS A 289 -3.01 -8.31 -3.20
N ASP A 290 -3.04 -9.58 -2.96
CA ASP A 290 -2.14 -10.54 -3.61
C ASP A 290 -2.59 -10.86 -5.05
N VAL A 291 -2.55 -9.84 -5.92
CA VAL A 291 -2.97 -9.95 -7.33
C VAL A 291 -1.82 -9.81 -8.32
N LEU A 292 -0.70 -9.19 -7.93
CA LEU A 292 0.43 -8.96 -8.83
C LEU A 292 1.07 -10.26 -9.37
N PRO A 293 1.03 -11.41 -8.66
CA PRO A 293 1.48 -12.70 -9.20
C PRO A 293 0.70 -13.20 -10.40
N TYR A 294 -0.57 -12.80 -10.54
CA TYR A 294 -1.47 -13.29 -11.58
C TYR A 294 -1.43 -12.52 -12.90
N PHE A 295 -0.62 -11.45 -12.97
CA PHE A 295 -0.36 -10.79 -14.25
C PHE A 295 0.65 -11.57 -15.10
N ASN A 296 0.69 -11.28 -16.39
CA ASN A 296 1.67 -11.86 -17.32
C ASN A 296 2.53 -10.76 -17.96
N PRO A 297 3.83 -10.68 -17.61
CA PRO A 297 4.52 -11.49 -16.60
C PRO A 297 4.06 -11.15 -15.16
N PRO A 298 4.33 -12.02 -14.18
CA PRO A 298 4.12 -11.70 -12.77
C PRO A 298 4.87 -10.44 -12.37
N ILE A 299 4.15 -9.48 -11.75
CA ILE A 299 4.68 -8.14 -11.47
C ILE A 299 5.45 -8.09 -10.16
N THR A 300 6.71 -7.65 -10.22
CA THR A 300 7.50 -7.26 -9.05
C THR A 300 6.76 -6.15 -8.29
N GLY A 301 6.63 -6.26 -6.98
CA GLY A 301 5.81 -5.32 -6.22
C GLY A 301 6.30 -5.03 -4.82
N MET A 302 5.83 -3.92 -4.29
CA MET A 302 5.95 -3.55 -2.89
C MET A 302 4.71 -4.05 -2.15
N ALA A 303 4.86 -5.01 -1.25
CA ALA A 303 3.77 -5.65 -0.51
C ALA A 303 3.81 -5.33 0.98
N MET A 304 2.62 -5.24 1.59
CA MET A 304 2.44 -5.03 3.03
C MET A 304 1.84 -6.28 3.67
N ASP A 305 2.36 -6.64 4.84
CA ASP A 305 1.75 -7.65 5.69
C ASP A 305 0.65 -6.99 6.55
N TYR A 306 -0.57 -7.02 6.04
CA TYR A 306 -1.72 -6.41 6.73
C TYR A 306 -2.10 -7.16 8.02
N THR A 307 -1.77 -8.45 8.14
CA THR A 307 -2.01 -9.20 9.36
C THR A 307 -1.10 -8.70 10.47
N GLN A 308 0.20 -8.60 10.21
CA GLN A 308 1.17 -8.08 11.17
C GLN A 308 0.86 -6.62 11.56
N LEU A 309 0.43 -5.80 10.61
CA LEU A 309 0.03 -4.42 10.86
C LEU A 309 -1.23 -4.35 11.74
N SER A 310 -2.20 -5.26 11.53
CA SER A 310 -3.42 -5.35 12.33
C SER A 310 -3.13 -5.86 13.74
N GLU A 311 -2.24 -6.85 13.91
CA GLU A 311 -1.77 -7.33 15.21
C GLU A 311 -1.15 -6.18 16.01
N ALA A 312 -0.25 -5.40 15.41
CA ALA A 312 0.34 -4.24 16.05
C ALA A 312 -0.70 -3.20 16.47
N ALA A 313 -1.74 -2.96 15.67
CA ALA A 313 -2.79 -2.03 16.02
C ALA A 313 -3.61 -2.50 17.23
N VAL A 314 -3.92 -3.80 17.30
CA VAL A 314 -4.65 -4.39 18.43
C VAL A 314 -3.77 -4.39 19.69
N ASP A 315 -2.49 -4.67 19.57
CA ASP A 315 -1.54 -4.65 20.68
C ASP A 315 -1.35 -3.23 21.24
N LEU A 316 -1.21 -2.22 20.37
CA LEU A 316 -1.16 -0.82 20.82
C LEU A 316 -2.44 -0.41 21.54
N LEU A 317 -3.60 -0.77 20.99
CA LEU A 317 -4.87 -0.46 21.65
C LEU A 317 -4.98 -1.16 23.01
N SER A 318 -4.55 -2.42 23.11
CA SER A 318 -4.51 -3.16 24.37
C SER A 318 -3.59 -2.51 25.39
N GLY A 319 -2.41 -2.05 24.99
CA GLY A 319 -1.47 -1.31 25.84
C GLY A 319 -2.09 -0.02 26.36
N LEU A 320 -2.68 0.78 25.46
CA LEU A 320 -3.36 2.02 25.83
C LEU A 320 -4.51 1.78 26.85
N CYS A 321 -5.30 0.72 26.63
CA CYS A 321 -6.39 0.36 27.57
C CYS A 321 -5.86 -0.06 28.96
N LYS A 322 -4.63 -0.55 29.04
CA LYS A 322 -3.97 -0.85 30.31
C LYS A 322 -3.29 0.36 30.96
N GLY A 323 -3.29 1.51 30.26
CA GLY A 323 -2.57 2.71 30.70
C GLY A 323 -1.06 2.64 30.46
N GLU A 324 -0.61 1.76 29.56
CA GLU A 324 0.80 1.65 29.20
C GLU A 324 1.20 2.81 28.27
N SER A 325 2.42 3.28 28.40
CA SER A 325 2.98 4.22 27.43
C SER A 325 3.37 3.47 26.16
N VAL A 326 2.78 3.82 25.04
CA VAL A 326 3.04 3.22 23.73
C VAL A 326 3.64 4.24 22.76
N SER A 327 4.33 3.76 21.74
CA SER A 327 4.90 4.60 20.68
C SER A 327 4.31 4.22 19.33
N ASP A 328 4.24 5.18 18.42
CA ASP A 328 3.84 4.95 17.04
C ASP A 328 4.74 3.92 16.35
N ILE A 329 4.14 3.05 15.54
CA ILE A 329 4.85 1.99 14.81
C ILE A 329 4.79 2.29 13.31
N TYR A 330 5.92 2.06 12.61
CA TYR A 330 6.05 2.27 11.18
C TYR A 330 6.50 0.98 10.50
N PHE A 331 5.71 0.47 9.56
CA PHE A 331 6.00 -0.73 8.79
C PHE A 331 6.46 -0.38 7.37
N PRO A 332 7.68 -0.75 6.96
CA PRO A 332 8.08 -0.65 5.57
C PRO A 332 7.39 -1.74 4.74
N PHE A 333 7.05 -1.41 3.50
CA PHE A 333 6.67 -2.43 2.51
C PHE A 333 7.87 -3.32 2.19
N ARG A 334 7.61 -4.59 1.89
CA ARG A 334 8.61 -5.55 1.42
C ARG A 334 8.63 -5.58 -0.09
N LEU A 335 9.82 -5.56 -0.69
CA LEU A 335 9.97 -5.78 -2.13
C LEU A 335 9.88 -7.28 -2.41
N ILE A 336 8.91 -7.67 -3.23
CA ILE A 336 8.73 -9.03 -3.74
C ILE A 336 9.16 -9.04 -5.20
N GLU A 337 10.31 -9.65 -5.48
CA GLU A 337 10.84 -9.75 -6.84
C GLU A 337 10.09 -10.84 -7.61
N ARG A 338 9.66 -10.48 -8.83
CA ARG A 338 9.00 -11.39 -9.80
C ARG A 338 9.62 -11.17 -11.19
N GLU A 339 8.90 -11.43 -12.26
CA GLU A 339 9.46 -11.50 -13.62
C GLU A 339 9.43 -10.17 -14.38
N SER A 340 8.76 -9.14 -13.87
CA SER A 340 8.53 -7.88 -14.59
C SER A 340 9.69 -6.87 -14.55
N VAL A 341 10.80 -7.21 -13.90
CA VAL A 341 11.98 -6.35 -13.78
C VAL A 341 13.22 -7.06 -14.31
N ALA A 342 14.01 -6.39 -15.14
CA ALA A 342 15.27 -6.90 -15.66
C ALA A 342 16.37 -5.83 -15.69
N PRO A 343 17.65 -6.18 -15.46
CA PRO A 343 18.77 -5.26 -15.54
C PRO A 343 18.90 -4.57 -16.92
N VAL A 344 19.19 -3.28 -16.91
CA VAL A 344 19.36 -2.49 -18.15
C VAL A 344 20.50 -2.97 -19.00
N TYR A 345 21.61 -3.43 -18.38
CA TYR A 345 22.77 -3.92 -19.12
C TYR A 345 22.46 -5.18 -19.94
N ARG A 346 21.58 -6.06 -19.45
CA ARG A 346 21.13 -7.23 -20.22
C ARG A 346 20.40 -6.83 -21.49
N ARG A 347 19.70 -5.71 -21.50
CA ARG A 347 19.01 -5.18 -22.68
C ARG A 347 20.00 -4.68 -23.72
N LYS A 348 21.05 -3.93 -23.29
CA LYS A 348 22.13 -3.47 -24.18
C LYS A 348 22.92 -4.65 -24.76
N GLN A 349 23.18 -5.68 -23.96
CA GLN A 349 23.88 -6.88 -24.45
C GLN A 349 22.99 -7.68 -25.41
N ARG A 350 21.68 -7.81 -25.18
CA ARG A 350 20.76 -8.47 -26.11
C ARG A 350 20.69 -7.76 -27.46
N GLY A 351 20.58 -6.42 -27.45
CA GLY A 351 20.65 -5.66 -28.69
C GLY A 351 21.98 -5.92 -29.43
N LYS A 352 23.09 -5.86 -28.71
CA LYS A 352 24.40 -6.14 -29.24
C LYS A 352 24.57 -7.58 -29.76
N LEU A 353 24.03 -8.56 -29.00
CA LEU A 353 24.04 -9.97 -29.42
C LEU A 353 23.18 -10.20 -30.66
N ALA A 354 21.98 -9.60 -30.71
CA ALA A 354 21.13 -9.69 -31.89
C ALA A 354 21.78 -9.08 -33.13
N GLU A 355 22.45 -7.91 -33.01
CA GLU A 355 23.22 -7.26 -34.06
C GLU A 355 24.38 -8.14 -34.49
N GLN A 356 25.15 -8.71 -33.58
CA GLN A 356 26.24 -9.62 -33.87
C GLN A 356 25.78 -10.91 -34.58
N ILE A 357 24.63 -11.47 -34.18
CA ILE A 357 24.04 -12.63 -34.86
C ILE A 357 23.62 -12.24 -36.29
N LEU A 358 22.95 -11.11 -36.48
CA LEU A 358 22.55 -10.63 -37.81
C LEU A 358 23.78 -10.34 -38.70
N GLU A 359 24.81 -9.72 -38.17
CA GLU A 359 26.06 -9.45 -38.88
C GLU A 359 26.74 -10.75 -39.33
N LEU A 360 26.83 -11.75 -38.47
CA LEU A 360 27.40 -13.06 -38.84
C LEU A 360 26.58 -13.77 -39.92
N LEU A 361 25.23 -13.66 -39.85
CA LEU A 361 24.32 -14.28 -40.81
C LEU A 361 24.20 -13.48 -42.13
N SER A 362 24.62 -12.21 -42.14
CA SER A 362 24.65 -11.40 -43.36
C SER A 362 25.80 -11.82 -44.29
N GLN A 363 26.83 -12.43 -43.75
CA GLN A 363 27.98 -12.92 -44.53
C GLN A 363 27.65 -14.26 -45.21
N GLU A 364 27.08 -15.20 -44.43
CA GLU A 364 26.63 -16.51 -44.92
C GLU A 364 25.65 -17.18 -43.93
N PRO A 365 24.76 -18.05 -44.39
CA PRO A 365 23.94 -18.87 -43.51
C PRO A 365 24.79 -19.79 -42.63
N LYS A 366 24.48 -19.84 -41.32
CA LYS A 366 25.28 -20.62 -40.34
C LYS A 366 24.35 -21.43 -39.45
N THR A 367 24.83 -22.58 -38.96
CA THR A 367 24.09 -23.31 -37.93
C THR A 367 24.09 -22.55 -36.62
N ARG A 368 23.10 -22.85 -35.78
CA ARG A 368 23.00 -22.26 -34.45
C ARG A 368 24.24 -22.50 -33.60
N GLU A 369 24.79 -23.70 -33.70
CA GLU A 369 26.02 -24.12 -33.00
C GLU A 369 27.21 -23.28 -33.46
N HIS A 370 27.32 -23.06 -34.77
CA HIS A 370 28.42 -22.26 -35.36
C HIS A 370 28.35 -20.79 -34.92
N VAL A 371 27.16 -20.19 -34.98
CA VAL A 371 26.93 -18.80 -34.49
C VAL A 371 27.29 -18.68 -33.00
N ALA A 372 26.85 -19.64 -32.19
CA ALA A 372 27.17 -19.65 -30.78
C ALA A 372 28.69 -19.79 -30.54
N ALA A 373 29.38 -20.69 -31.25
CA ALA A 373 30.80 -20.91 -31.10
C ALA A 373 31.64 -19.65 -31.48
N VAL A 374 31.30 -18.98 -32.58
CA VAL A 374 31.94 -17.74 -32.99
C VAL A 374 31.76 -16.62 -31.94
N LEU A 375 30.59 -16.58 -31.28
CA LEU A 375 30.29 -15.60 -30.24
C LEU A 375 30.77 -16.02 -28.84
N GLY A 376 31.48 -17.17 -28.71
CA GLY A 376 31.95 -17.68 -27.43
C GLY A 376 30.83 -18.09 -26.47
N MET A 377 29.69 -18.53 -27.01
CA MET A 377 28.47 -18.85 -26.23
C MET A 377 28.08 -20.32 -26.35
N GLN A 378 27.31 -20.77 -25.38
CA GLN A 378 26.68 -22.10 -25.47
C GLN A 378 25.40 -22.00 -26.32
N PRO A 379 25.21 -22.85 -27.35
CA PRO A 379 24.13 -22.74 -28.34
C PRO A 379 22.71 -22.88 -27.73
N TYR A 380 22.61 -23.54 -26.58
CA TYR A 380 21.35 -23.75 -25.87
C TYR A 380 21.28 -23.02 -24.51
N SER A 381 22.23 -22.10 -24.23
CA SER A 381 22.14 -21.24 -23.05
C SER A 381 20.88 -20.38 -23.12
N GLY A 382 20.21 -20.18 -21.99
CA GLY A 382 18.93 -19.45 -21.95
C GLY A 382 18.98 -18.05 -22.57
N TYR A 383 20.13 -17.38 -22.51
CA TYR A 383 20.35 -16.06 -23.09
C TYR A 383 20.43 -16.08 -24.62
N PHE A 384 21.36 -16.90 -25.18
CA PHE A 384 21.54 -17.06 -26.63
C PHE A 384 20.27 -17.62 -27.29
N SER A 385 19.69 -18.65 -26.65
CA SER A 385 18.47 -19.31 -27.12
C SER A 385 17.29 -18.35 -27.27
N ARG A 386 17.07 -17.48 -26.28
CA ARG A 386 16.01 -16.46 -26.34
C ARG A 386 16.26 -15.43 -27.44
N THR A 387 17.50 -14.93 -27.60
CA THR A 387 17.81 -13.97 -28.64
C THR A 387 17.58 -14.55 -30.05
N VAL A 388 17.98 -15.78 -30.29
CA VAL A 388 17.71 -16.47 -31.56
C VAL A 388 16.20 -16.66 -31.78
N SER A 389 15.44 -17.07 -30.75
CA SER A 389 13.98 -17.22 -30.83
C SER A 389 13.28 -15.88 -31.12
N GLU A 390 13.74 -14.78 -30.53
CA GLU A 390 13.21 -13.44 -30.79
C GLU A 390 13.47 -12.98 -32.22
N LEU A 391 14.67 -13.26 -32.77
CA LEU A 391 15.00 -12.96 -34.16
C LEU A 391 14.16 -13.78 -35.15
N LEU A 392 13.90 -15.06 -34.83
CA LEU A 392 12.99 -15.92 -35.60
C LEU A 392 11.54 -15.40 -35.54
N HIS A 393 11.06 -15.08 -34.34
CA HIS A 393 9.68 -14.60 -34.13
C HIS A 393 9.42 -13.23 -34.79
N SER A 394 10.45 -12.36 -34.78
CA SER A 394 10.37 -11.05 -35.45
C SER A 394 10.55 -11.13 -36.97
N GLY A 395 10.74 -12.32 -37.51
CA GLY A 395 10.96 -12.53 -38.93
C GLY A 395 12.28 -11.93 -39.47
N LYS A 396 13.25 -11.59 -38.62
CA LYS A 396 14.55 -11.08 -39.04
C LYS A 396 15.49 -12.19 -39.55
N ILE A 397 15.33 -13.38 -38.98
CA ILE A 397 16.01 -14.59 -39.43
C ILE A 397 15.00 -15.71 -39.66
N VAL A 398 15.36 -16.67 -40.50
CA VAL A 398 14.56 -17.86 -40.79
C VAL A 398 15.42 -19.11 -40.77
N TYR A 399 14.81 -20.26 -40.58
CA TYR A 399 15.49 -21.53 -40.82
C TYR A 399 15.59 -21.82 -42.32
N GLY A 400 16.82 -22.01 -42.81
CA GLY A 400 17.09 -22.47 -44.16
C GLY A 400 17.17 -23.99 -44.25
N GLU A 401 17.83 -24.47 -45.29
CA GLU A 401 18.06 -25.89 -45.52
C GLU A 401 18.97 -26.52 -44.47
N LYS A 402 19.05 -27.86 -44.44
CA LYS A 402 20.00 -28.57 -43.58
C LYS A 402 21.41 -28.28 -44.01
N SER A 403 22.33 -28.11 -43.06
CA SER A 403 23.74 -27.98 -43.36
C SER A 403 24.26 -29.22 -44.10
N PRO A 404 25.08 -29.05 -45.15
CA PRO A 404 25.68 -30.17 -45.88
C PRO A 404 26.49 -31.13 -44.99
N HIS A 405 27.02 -30.62 -43.87
CA HIS A 405 27.89 -31.36 -42.95
C HIS A 405 27.27 -31.67 -41.59
N SER A 406 25.97 -31.35 -41.39
CA SER A 406 25.27 -31.54 -40.11
C SER A 406 23.76 -31.72 -40.31
N ARG A 407 23.14 -32.48 -39.41
CA ARG A 407 21.65 -32.59 -39.38
C ARG A 407 20.95 -31.30 -38.91
N ALA A 408 21.72 -30.30 -38.48
CA ALA A 408 21.19 -29.03 -38.02
C ALA A 408 20.75 -28.14 -39.19
N ARG A 409 19.60 -27.43 -39.04
CA ARG A 409 19.18 -26.41 -39.99
C ARG A 409 20.04 -25.16 -39.81
N VAL A 410 20.37 -24.50 -40.92
CA VAL A 410 21.07 -23.21 -40.90
C VAL A 410 20.07 -22.09 -40.57
N LEU A 411 20.57 -21.06 -39.92
CA LEU A 411 19.88 -19.77 -39.75
C LEU A 411 20.35 -18.85 -40.90
N ARG A 412 19.45 -18.09 -41.48
CA ARG A 412 19.72 -17.07 -42.47
C ARG A 412 18.87 -15.82 -42.25
N ILE A 413 19.27 -14.70 -42.78
CA ILE A 413 18.48 -13.47 -42.79
C ILE A 413 17.23 -13.71 -43.63
N ALA A 414 16.07 -13.22 -43.16
CA ALA A 414 14.83 -13.29 -43.92
C ALA A 414 14.92 -12.34 -45.11
N GLY A 415 14.72 -12.89 -46.34
CA GLY A 415 14.79 -12.10 -47.58
C GLY A 415 16.08 -12.23 -48.40
N ASN A 416 17.09 -12.99 -47.89
CA ASN A 416 18.25 -13.41 -48.65
C ASN A 416 18.17 -14.87 -49.05
#